data_59f4ccc59a5d3d05b814109ca1153f98
#
_entry.id   59f4ccc59a5d3d05b814109ca1153f98
#
_cell.length_a   1.000
_cell.length_b   1.000
_cell.length_c   1.000
_cell.angle_alpha   90.00
_cell.angle_beta   90.00
_cell.angle_gamma   90.00
#
_symmetry.space_group_name_H-M   'P 1'
#
loop_
_entity.id
_entity.type
_entity.pdbx_description
1 polymer ?
#
loop_
_entity_poly.entity_id
_entity_poly.type
_entity_poly.pdbx_seq_one_letter_code
_entity_poly.pdbx_strand_id
1 'polypeptide(L)'
;MDREKLGVPPENFELQPYVEDQLDVLSRADVFITHCGMNSVSESLYMATPMVLYPQTGEQFAVARRAAELGAGVLLKDDSAGGIRAAVRKILDNVSYRDAAEEASRDFRSCSGPSGAADFIESAPHQWDGIDVLKELNKTNIRFQIVYWSIVAVLIFLAGFHIDRKYLWIIGFAAGIISKPIGKYVQNRRYARLVPDER
;
A
#
# COMPACT_ATOMS: atom_id res chain seq x y z
N MET A 1 11.46 -22.89 0.86
CA MET A 1 10.43 -23.78 1.45
C MET A 1 11.11 -25.09 1.85
N ASP A 2 10.98 -25.51 3.10
CA ASP A 2 11.62 -26.71 3.61
C ASP A 2 10.69 -27.93 3.32
N ARG A 3 10.98 -28.65 2.24
CA ARG A 3 10.15 -29.78 1.77
C ARG A 3 10.07 -30.91 2.80
N GLU A 4 11.11 -31.10 3.61
CA GLU A 4 11.18 -32.18 4.61
C GLU A 4 10.08 -32.02 5.67
N LYS A 5 9.67 -30.78 5.95
CA LYS A 5 8.59 -30.50 6.91
C LYS A 5 7.18 -30.75 6.39
N LEU A 6 7.00 -30.87 5.08
CA LEU A 6 5.68 -31.07 4.47
C LEU A 6 5.25 -32.53 4.42
N GLY A 7 6.18 -33.48 4.64
CA GLY A 7 5.89 -34.90 4.48
C GLY A 7 5.59 -35.28 3.03
N VAL A 8 4.97 -36.46 2.83
CA VAL A 8 4.55 -36.91 1.51
C VAL A 8 3.21 -36.27 1.15
N PRO A 9 3.15 -35.44 0.08
CA PRO A 9 1.89 -34.85 -0.33
C PRO A 9 0.91 -35.91 -0.87
N PRO A 10 -0.41 -35.67 -0.77
CA PRO A 10 -1.40 -36.49 -1.46
C PRO A 10 -1.17 -36.52 -2.97
N GLU A 11 -1.61 -37.59 -3.67
CA GLU A 11 -1.38 -37.79 -5.10
C GLU A 11 -1.94 -36.66 -5.99
N ASN A 12 -2.96 -35.95 -5.52
CA ASN A 12 -3.56 -34.81 -6.23
C ASN A 12 -2.87 -33.46 -5.93
N PHE A 13 -1.71 -33.48 -5.24
CA PHE A 13 -0.92 -32.28 -4.94
C PHE A 13 0.36 -32.28 -5.77
N GLU A 14 0.59 -31.17 -6.46
CA GLU A 14 1.86 -30.89 -7.15
C GLU A 14 2.65 -29.86 -6.35
N LEU A 15 3.87 -30.23 -5.88
CA LEU A 15 4.76 -29.35 -5.15
C LEU A 15 5.89 -28.86 -6.05
N GLN A 16 5.84 -27.60 -6.42
CA GLN A 16 6.88 -26.94 -7.20
C GLN A 16 7.71 -26.01 -6.31
N PRO A 17 9.07 -26.07 -6.36
CA PRO A 17 9.91 -25.13 -5.61
C PRO A 17 9.82 -23.71 -6.15
N TYR A 18 9.57 -23.59 -7.43
CA TYR A 18 9.43 -22.36 -8.19
C TYR A 18 8.53 -22.61 -9.41
N VAL A 19 7.72 -21.63 -9.76
CA VAL A 19 6.87 -21.62 -10.95
C VAL A 19 7.46 -20.61 -11.93
N GLU A 20 7.90 -21.06 -13.10
CA GLU A 20 8.52 -20.21 -14.13
C GLU A 20 7.50 -19.25 -14.76
N ASP A 21 6.29 -19.73 -15.02
CA ASP A 21 5.20 -18.94 -15.60
C ASP A 21 3.94 -19.02 -14.72
N GLN A 22 3.79 -18.01 -13.85
CA GLN A 22 2.62 -17.90 -12.98
C GLN A 22 1.34 -17.62 -13.78
N LEU A 23 1.42 -16.92 -14.91
CA LEU A 23 0.25 -16.63 -15.74
C LEU A 23 -0.31 -17.89 -16.38
N ASP A 24 0.54 -18.83 -16.84
CA ASP A 24 0.09 -20.11 -17.36
C ASP A 24 -0.66 -20.92 -16.30
N VAL A 25 -0.14 -20.98 -15.07
CA VAL A 25 -0.82 -21.66 -13.96
C VAL A 25 -2.15 -20.99 -13.63
N LEU A 26 -2.18 -19.65 -13.53
CA LEU A 26 -3.40 -18.89 -13.22
C LEU A 26 -4.46 -19.07 -14.30
N SER A 27 -4.06 -19.16 -15.58
CA SER A 27 -5.01 -19.34 -16.70
C SER A 27 -5.84 -20.63 -16.60
N ARG A 28 -5.34 -21.62 -15.86
CA ARG A 28 -5.94 -22.95 -15.66
C ARG A 28 -6.52 -23.13 -14.25
N ALA A 29 -6.31 -22.15 -13.37
CA ALA A 29 -6.76 -22.25 -12.00
C ALA A 29 -8.23 -21.79 -11.85
N ASP A 30 -9.01 -22.54 -11.08
CA ASP A 30 -10.36 -22.15 -10.69
C ASP A 30 -10.36 -21.18 -9.53
N VAL A 31 -9.38 -21.27 -8.61
CA VAL A 31 -9.21 -20.41 -7.45
C VAL A 31 -7.72 -20.26 -7.14
N PHE A 32 -7.29 -19.05 -6.80
CA PHE A 32 -5.93 -18.75 -6.35
C PHE A 32 -5.91 -18.34 -4.88
N ILE A 33 -5.11 -19.01 -4.05
CA ILE A 33 -4.88 -18.62 -2.66
C ILE A 33 -3.60 -17.80 -2.60
N THR A 34 -3.68 -16.55 -2.18
CA THR A 34 -2.55 -15.61 -2.23
C THR A 34 -2.38 -14.81 -0.94
N HIS A 35 -1.13 -14.45 -0.63
CA HIS A 35 -0.79 -13.47 0.41
C HIS A 35 -1.06 -12.02 -0.02
N CYS A 36 -1.63 -11.81 -1.21
CA CYS A 36 -2.05 -10.51 -1.74
C CYS A 36 -0.91 -9.54 -2.07
N GLY A 37 0.23 -10.05 -2.55
CA GLY A 37 1.23 -9.21 -3.21
C GLY A 37 0.63 -8.56 -4.47
N MET A 38 0.95 -7.27 -4.72
CA MET A 38 0.37 -6.47 -5.82
C MET A 38 0.45 -7.21 -7.17
N ASN A 39 1.63 -7.73 -7.52
CA ASN A 39 1.82 -8.42 -8.80
C ASN A 39 0.93 -9.66 -8.92
N SER A 40 0.94 -10.54 -7.92
CA SER A 40 0.16 -11.77 -7.94
C SER A 40 -1.35 -11.52 -8.02
N VAL A 41 -1.84 -10.47 -7.35
CA VAL A 41 -3.26 -10.08 -7.43
C VAL A 41 -3.58 -9.50 -8.81
N SER A 42 -2.72 -8.65 -9.37
CA SER A 42 -2.89 -8.09 -10.72
C SER A 42 -2.88 -9.18 -11.79
N GLU A 43 -1.96 -10.13 -11.69
CA GLU A 43 -1.89 -11.29 -12.60
C GLU A 43 -3.12 -12.17 -12.49
N SER A 44 -3.62 -12.43 -11.28
CA SER A 44 -4.84 -13.21 -11.06
C SER A 44 -6.06 -12.51 -11.67
N LEU A 45 -6.21 -11.20 -11.48
CA LEU A 45 -7.28 -10.42 -12.10
C LEU A 45 -7.16 -10.41 -13.63
N TYR A 46 -5.93 -10.25 -14.16
CA TYR A 46 -5.69 -10.29 -15.60
C TYR A 46 -6.09 -11.63 -16.22
N MET A 47 -5.86 -12.74 -15.50
CA MET A 47 -6.24 -14.10 -15.94
C MET A 47 -7.67 -14.48 -15.55
N ALA A 48 -8.45 -13.57 -14.99
CA ALA A 48 -9.83 -13.81 -14.54
C ALA A 48 -9.96 -14.91 -13.49
N THR A 49 -8.96 -15.07 -12.62
CA THR A 49 -8.92 -16.09 -11.59
C THR A 49 -9.35 -15.51 -10.25
N PRO A 50 -10.47 -15.96 -9.66
CA PRO A 50 -10.91 -15.48 -8.35
C PRO A 50 -10.01 -15.96 -7.22
N MET A 51 -9.96 -15.21 -6.11
CA MET A 51 -8.94 -15.37 -5.08
C MET A 51 -9.47 -15.63 -3.68
N VAL A 52 -8.77 -16.49 -2.93
CA VAL A 52 -8.78 -16.47 -1.46
C VAL A 52 -7.64 -15.59 -0.99
N LEU A 53 -7.98 -14.51 -0.30
CA LEU A 53 -7.09 -13.41 0.06
C LEU A 53 -6.60 -13.59 1.51
N TYR A 54 -5.30 -13.84 1.70
CA TYR A 54 -4.67 -14.06 3.00
C TYR A 54 -3.50 -13.09 3.25
N PRO A 55 -3.77 -11.77 3.41
CA PRO A 55 -2.75 -10.75 3.58
C PRO A 55 -2.00 -10.90 4.91
N GLN A 56 -0.69 -10.59 4.89
CA GLN A 56 0.22 -10.69 6.03
C GLN A 56 0.77 -9.33 6.49
N THR A 57 0.76 -8.30 5.61
CA THR A 57 1.31 -6.97 5.86
C THR A 57 0.30 -5.87 5.56
N GLY A 58 0.54 -4.66 6.07
CA GLY A 58 -0.37 -3.52 5.85
C GLY A 58 -0.61 -3.19 4.38
N GLU A 59 0.39 -3.29 3.53
CA GLU A 59 0.27 -3.12 2.09
C GLU A 59 -0.63 -4.20 1.48
N GLN A 60 -0.38 -5.46 1.81
CA GLN A 60 -1.17 -6.60 1.33
C GLN A 60 -2.64 -6.51 1.75
N PHE A 61 -2.93 -5.98 2.95
CA PHE A 61 -4.30 -5.72 3.39
C PHE A 61 -5.01 -4.69 2.52
N ALA A 62 -4.32 -3.64 2.06
CA ALA A 62 -4.89 -2.66 1.15
C ALA A 62 -5.24 -3.27 -0.22
N VAL A 63 -4.33 -4.07 -0.77
CA VAL A 63 -4.54 -4.79 -2.04
C VAL A 63 -5.67 -5.81 -1.91
N ALA A 64 -5.67 -6.62 -0.84
CA ALA A 64 -6.72 -7.61 -0.56
C ALA A 64 -8.09 -6.97 -0.42
N ARG A 65 -8.18 -5.84 0.29
CA ARG A 65 -9.45 -5.10 0.42
C ARG A 65 -9.96 -4.66 -0.94
N ARG A 66 -9.11 -4.11 -1.80
CA ARG A 66 -9.52 -3.70 -3.14
C ARG A 66 -10.00 -4.86 -4.00
N ALA A 67 -9.32 -5.99 -3.99
CA ALA A 67 -9.76 -7.20 -4.71
C ALA A 67 -11.11 -7.74 -4.18
N ALA A 68 -11.33 -7.68 -2.86
CA ALA A 68 -12.61 -8.07 -2.25
C ALA A 68 -13.74 -7.07 -2.60
N GLU A 69 -13.47 -5.77 -2.64
CA GLU A 69 -14.42 -4.72 -3.06
C GLU A 69 -14.86 -4.90 -4.53
N LEU A 70 -13.95 -5.35 -5.40
CA LEU A 70 -14.26 -5.72 -6.78
C LEU A 70 -15.11 -6.99 -6.89
N GLY A 71 -15.29 -7.73 -5.80
CA GLY A 71 -15.99 -9.01 -5.81
C GLY A 71 -15.18 -10.19 -6.34
N ALA A 72 -13.90 -10.00 -6.68
CA ALA A 72 -13.05 -11.03 -7.28
C ALA A 72 -12.35 -11.92 -6.24
N GLY A 73 -12.69 -11.81 -4.95
CA GLY A 73 -12.07 -12.64 -3.92
C GLY A 73 -12.73 -12.54 -2.55
N VAL A 74 -12.33 -13.47 -1.68
CA VAL A 74 -12.80 -13.60 -0.29
C VAL A 74 -11.64 -13.47 0.67
N LEU A 75 -11.74 -12.58 1.66
CA LEU A 75 -10.77 -12.51 2.76
C LEU A 75 -10.85 -13.77 3.62
N LEU A 76 -9.72 -14.46 3.78
CA LEU A 76 -9.58 -15.60 4.68
C LEU A 76 -9.55 -15.09 6.13
N LYS A 77 -10.51 -15.53 6.92
CA LYS A 77 -10.63 -15.16 8.35
C LYS A 77 -10.11 -16.23 9.30
N ASP A 78 -10.09 -17.48 8.84
CA ASP A 78 -9.66 -18.65 9.58
C ASP A 78 -8.71 -19.45 8.70
N ASP A 79 -7.45 -19.54 9.11
CA ASP A 79 -6.37 -20.23 8.38
C ASP A 79 -6.28 -21.73 8.73
N SER A 80 -7.24 -22.25 9.48
CA SER A 80 -7.38 -23.69 9.65
C SER A 80 -7.72 -24.39 8.33
N ALA A 81 -7.44 -25.69 8.24
CA ALA A 81 -7.80 -26.50 7.07
C ALA A 81 -9.31 -26.44 6.75
N GLY A 82 -10.17 -26.29 7.80
CA GLY A 82 -11.60 -26.10 7.64
C GLY A 82 -11.96 -24.74 7.05
N GLY A 83 -11.35 -23.66 7.56
CA GLY A 83 -11.56 -22.30 7.11
C GLY A 83 -11.09 -22.09 5.65
N ILE A 84 -9.91 -22.61 5.30
CA ILE A 84 -9.40 -22.57 3.92
C ILE A 84 -10.35 -23.29 2.97
N ARG A 85 -10.79 -24.52 3.33
CA ARG A 85 -11.74 -25.28 2.53
C ARG A 85 -13.06 -24.55 2.35
N ALA A 86 -13.59 -23.92 3.41
CA ALA A 86 -14.82 -23.15 3.34
C ALA A 86 -14.69 -21.93 2.42
N ALA A 87 -13.55 -21.20 2.47
CA ALA A 87 -13.29 -20.06 1.60
C ALA A 87 -13.18 -20.47 0.13
N VAL A 88 -12.48 -21.56 -0.18
CA VAL A 88 -12.38 -22.11 -1.54
C VAL A 88 -13.76 -22.53 -2.06
N ARG A 89 -14.52 -23.31 -1.28
CA ARG A 89 -15.88 -23.72 -1.69
C ARG A 89 -16.79 -22.52 -1.93
N LYS A 90 -16.74 -21.50 -1.07
CA LYS A 90 -17.52 -20.29 -1.25
C LYS A 90 -17.30 -19.63 -2.61
N ILE A 91 -16.07 -19.66 -3.13
CA ILE A 91 -15.75 -19.14 -4.46
C ILE A 91 -16.25 -20.08 -5.54
N LEU A 92 -15.97 -21.39 -5.42
CA LEU A 92 -16.35 -22.38 -6.42
C LEU A 92 -17.87 -22.55 -6.58
N ASP A 93 -18.62 -22.46 -5.47
CA ASP A 93 -20.07 -22.63 -5.43
C ASP A 93 -20.84 -21.35 -5.83
N ASN A 94 -20.14 -20.22 -6.05
CA ASN A 94 -20.76 -18.94 -6.40
C ASN A 94 -20.07 -18.29 -7.61
N VAL A 95 -20.71 -18.36 -8.74
CA VAL A 95 -20.22 -17.84 -10.04
C VAL A 95 -19.92 -16.35 -10.00
N SER A 96 -20.55 -15.56 -9.11
CA SER A 96 -20.35 -14.12 -9.05
C SER A 96 -18.89 -13.70 -8.83
N TYR A 97 -18.07 -14.54 -8.17
CA TYR A 97 -16.64 -14.26 -8.01
C TYR A 97 -15.86 -14.40 -9.32
N ARG A 98 -16.25 -15.37 -10.15
CA ARG A 98 -15.69 -15.56 -11.49
C ARG A 98 -16.12 -14.40 -12.41
N ASP A 99 -17.39 -14.06 -12.41
CA ASP A 99 -17.94 -12.97 -13.23
C ASP A 99 -17.24 -11.64 -12.92
N ALA A 100 -17.02 -11.35 -11.63
CA ALA A 100 -16.31 -10.15 -11.19
C ALA A 100 -14.82 -10.17 -11.59
N ALA A 101 -14.16 -11.33 -11.51
CA ALA A 101 -12.78 -11.48 -11.96
C ALA A 101 -12.67 -11.31 -13.49
N GLU A 102 -13.64 -11.80 -14.26
CA GLU A 102 -13.73 -11.60 -15.71
C GLU A 102 -13.98 -10.15 -16.10
N GLU A 103 -14.82 -9.44 -15.34
CA GLU A 103 -15.02 -8.00 -15.54
C GLU A 103 -13.73 -7.23 -15.32
N ALA A 104 -13.05 -7.47 -14.19
CA ALA A 104 -11.75 -6.89 -13.92
C ALA A 104 -10.71 -7.23 -15.00
N SER A 105 -10.68 -8.48 -15.50
CA SER A 105 -9.81 -8.89 -16.59
C SER A 105 -10.06 -8.10 -17.87
N ARG A 106 -11.32 -7.86 -18.24
CA ARG A 106 -11.66 -7.01 -19.40
C ARG A 106 -11.12 -5.60 -19.25
N ASP A 107 -11.26 -5.01 -18.07
CA ASP A 107 -10.74 -3.68 -17.77
C ASP A 107 -9.21 -3.63 -17.90
N PHE A 108 -8.50 -4.58 -17.30
CA PHE A 108 -7.04 -4.69 -17.42
C PHE A 108 -6.59 -4.82 -18.88
N ARG A 109 -7.27 -5.65 -19.68
CA ARG A 109 -6.94 -5.88 -21.09
C ARG A 109 -7.27 -4.70 -21.99
N SER A 110 -8.20 -3.83 -21.57
CA SER A 110 -8.54 -2.59 -22.27
C SER A 110 -7.49 -1.50 -22.12
N CYS A 111 -6.63 -1.61 -21.09
CA CYS A 111 -5.55 -0.65 -20.85
C CYS A 111 -4.45 -0.78 -21.92
N SER A 112 -3.98 0.35 -22.42
CA SER A 112 -2.93 0.43 -23.44
C SER A 112 -1.52 0.11 -22.93
N GLY A 113 -1.39 -0.32 -21.67
CA GLY A 113 -0.13 -0.76 -21.07
C GLY A 113 0.97 0.30 -21.07
N PRO A 114 2.24 -0.07 -21.33
CA PRO A 114 3.36 0.86 -21.30
C PRO A 114 3.25 1.99 -22.33
N SER A 115 2.68 1.74 -23.52
CA SER A 115 2.50 2.78 -24.53
C SER A 115 1.49 3.84 -24.08
N GLY A 116 0.34 3.42 -23.52
CA GLY A 116 -0.63 4.35 -23.00
C GLY A 116 -0.14 5.13 -21.77
N ALA A 117 0.71 4.52 -20.95
CA ALA A 117 1.37 5.25 -19.87
C ALA A 117 2.34 6.30 -20.41
N ALA A 118 3.09 6.00 -21.46
CA ALA A 118 3.97 6.96 -22.13
C ALA A 118 3.17 8.12 -22.76
N ASP A 119 2.10 7.79 -23.51
CA ASP A 119 1.20 8.78 -24.11
C ASP A 119 0.57 9.69 -23.04
N PHE A 120 0.16 9.12 -21.90
CA PHE A 120 -0.36 9.89 -20.78
C PHE A 120 0.68 10.85 -20.20
N ILE A 121 1.92 10.38 -19.99
CA ILE A 121 3.02 11.22 -19.47
C ILE A 121 3.34 12.34 -20.46
N GLU A 122 3.41 12.05 -21.77
CA GLU A 122 3.70 13.03 -22.81
C GLU A 122 2.56 14.04 -22.96
N SER A 123 1.30 13.61 -22.82
CA SER A 123 0.13 14.49 -22.90
C SER A 123 -0.14 15.27 -21.62
N ALA A 124 0.48 14.88 -20.50
CA ALA A 124 0.27 15.55 -19.23
C ALA A 124 0.67 17.02 -19.34
N PRO A 125 -0.21 17.99 -19.02
CA PRO A 125 0.15 19.40 -19.11
C PRO A 125 1.36 19.65 -18.22
N HIS A 126 2.37 20.35 -18.77
CA HIS A 126 3.61 20.74 -18.09
C HIS A 126 3.38 21.57 -16.81
N GLN A 127 2.12 21.86 -16.49
CA GLN A 127 1.71 22.57 -15.27
C GLN A 127 1.79 21.74 -13.99
N TRP A 128 2.00 20.42 -14.09
CA TRP A 128 2.26 19.58 -12.92
C TRP A 128 3.76 19.52 -12.63
N ASP A 129 4.32 20.67 -12.31
CA ASP A 129 5.69 20.72 -11.81
C ASP A 129 5.68 20.28 -10.34
N GLY A 130 5.68 18.97 -10.11
CA GLY A 130 5.82 18.38 -8.77
C GLY A 130 7.06 18.93 -8.04
N ILE A 131 8.03 19.46 -8.81
CA ILE A 131 9.18 20.19 -8.31
C ILE A 131 8.75 21.49 -7.65
N ASP A 132 7.78 22.22 -8.19
CA ASP A 132 7.31 23.47 -7.59
C ASP A 132 6.48 23.24 -6.34
N VAL A 133 5.66 22.18 -6.31
CA VAL A 133 4.98 21.75 -5.08
C VAL A 133 6.00 21.37 -3.99
N LEU A 134 7.01 20.58 -4.34
CA LEU A 134 8.09 20.20 -3.41
C LEU A 134 8.90 21.42 -2.93
N LYS A 135 9.22 22.37 -3.82
CA LYS A 135 9.90 23.62 -3.44
C LYS A 135 9.04 24.44 -2.46
N GLU A 136 7.74 24.55 -2.74
CA GLU A 136 6.84 25.33 -1.87
C GLU A 136 6.62 24.65 -0.51
N LEU A 137 6.52 23.32 -0.47
CA LEU A 137 6.48 22.53 0.76
C LEU A 137 7.76 22.68 1.56
N ASN A 138 8.92 22.67 0.90
CA ASN A 138 10.21 22.84 1.54
C ASN A 138 10.37 24.24 2.13
N LYS A 139 9.99 25.30 1.40
CA LYS A 139 9.95 26.68 1.92
C LYS A 139 9.08 26.79 3.17
N THR A 140 7.92 26.11 3.18
CA THR A 140 7.01 26.10 4.33
C THR A 140 7.64 25.43 5.53
N ASN A 141 8.31 24.31 5.33
CA ASN A 141 9.00 23.60 6.38
C ASN A 141 10.16 24.43 6.96
N ILE A 142 10.98 25.06 6.10
CA ILE A 142 12.06 25.93 6.53
C ILE A 142 11.52 27.13 7.34
N ARG A 143 10.48 27.81 6.86
CA ARG A 143 9.86 28.93 7.59
C ARG A 143 9.31 28.51 8.93
N PHE A 144 8.63 27.36 8.99
CA PHE A 144 8.16 26.77 10.25
C PHE A 144 9.32 26.52 11.21
N GLN A 145 10.39 25.89 10.74
CA GLN A 145 11.56 25.59 11.56
C GLN A 145 12.23 26.87 12.11
N ILE A 146 12.37 27.90 11.29
CA ILE A 146 12.93 29.17 11.73
C ILE A 146 12.08 29.78 12.85
N VAL A 147 10.77 29.92 12.66
CA VAL A 147 9.85 30.48 13.66
C VAL A 147 9.85 29.64 14.93
N TYR A 148 9.74 28.31 14.79
CA TYR A 148 9.74 27.40 15.93
C TYR A 148 11.00 27.53 16.78
N TRP A 149 12.19 27.46 16.16
CA TRP A 149 13.45 27.54 16.85
C TRP A 149 13.72 28.93 17.42
N SER A 150 13.22 30.00 16.79
CA SER A 150 13.26 31.36 17.36
C SER A 150 12.45 31.46 18.65
N ILE A 151 11.24 30.88 18.68
CA ILE A 151 10.41 30.84 19.89
C ILE A 151 11.10 30.02 20.98
N VAL A 152 11.65 28.85 20.65
CA VAL A 152 12.38 27.99 21.57
C VAL A 152 13.59 28.73 22.16
N ALA A 153 14.35 29.45 21.33
CA ALA A 153 15.51 30.23 21.79
C ALA A 153 15.10 31.33 22.77
N VAL A 154 14.00 32.05 22.51
CA VAL A 154 13.46 33.07 23.43
C VAL A 154 13.02 32.42 24.74
N LEU A 155 12.31 31.29 24.70
CA LEU A 155 11.88 30.58 25.91
C LEU A 155 13.07 30.09 26.74
N ILE A 156 14.12 29.55 26.09
CA ILE A 156 15.36 29.15 26.78
C ILE A 156 16.06 30.34 27.42
N PHE A 157 16.12 31.49 26.72
CA PHE A 157 16.71 32.72 27.23
C PHE A 157 15.94 33.20 28.46
N LEU A 158 14.60 33.27 28.40
CA LEU A 158 13.76 33.68 29.53
C LEU A 158 13.86 32.69 30.70
N ALA A 159 13.86 31.37 30.41
CA ALA A 159 14.03 30.33 31.42
C ALA A 159 15.41 30.39 32.10
N GLY A 160 16.43 30.84 31.40
CA GLY A 160 17.79 30.99 31.91
C GLY A 160 17.91 31.93 33.09
N PHE A 161 16.91 32.81 33.32
CA PHE A 161 16.83 33.66 34.51
C PHE A 161 16.22 32.99 35.75
N HIS A 162 15.54 31.83 35.57
CA HIS A 162 14.77 31.15 36.61
C HIS A 162 15.15 29.70 36.84
N ILE A 163 15.88 29.09 35.90
CA ILE A 163 16.20 27.64 35.88
C ILE A 163 17.72 27.45 35.88
N ASP A 164 18.21 26.52 36.70
CA ASP A 164 19.62 26.14 36.75
C ASP A 164 20.12 25.71 35.37
N ARG A 165 21.23 26.27 34.90
CA ARG A 165 21.80 26.07 33.53
C ARG A 165 21.92 24.63 33.12
N LYS A 166 22.12 23.71 34.06
CA LYS A 166 22.25 22.27 33.79
C LYS A 166 20.97 21.61 33.22
N TYR A 167 19.79 22.27 33.35
CA TYR A 167 18.52 21.72 32.83
C TYR A 167 18.10 22.33 31.49
N LEU A 168 18.75 23.37 31.00
CA LEU A 168 18.37 24.05 29.75
C LEU A 168 18.50 23.17 28.51
N TRP A 169 19.44 22.21 28.52
CA TRP A 169 19.61 21.28 27.44
C TRP A 169 18.41 20.28 27.27
N ILE A 170 17.74 19.97 28.39
CA ILE A 170 16.55 19.08 28.37
C ILE A 170 15.41 19.78 27.63
N ILE A 171 15.22 21.08 27.84
CA ILE A 171 14.19 21.87 27.14
C ILE A 171 14.47 21.90 25.64
N GLY A 172 15.72 22.13 25.24
CA GLY A 172 16.13 22.12 23.85
C GLY A 172 15.93 20.75 23.18
N PHE A 173 16.26 19.67 23.88
CA PHE A 173 16.08 18.31 23.38
C PHE A 173 14.59 17.93 23.22
N ALA A 174 13.77 18.23 24.23
CA ALA A 174 12.32 17.99 24.16
C ALA A 174 11.67 18.77 23.01
N ALA A 175 12.05 20.04 22.84
CA ALA A 175 11.59 20.86 21.73
C ALA A 175 11.97 20.27 20.37
N GLY A 176 13.17 19.70 20.24
CA GLY A 176 13.62 19.01 19.02
C GLY A 176 12.78 17.79 18.66
N ILE A 177 12.36 17.00 19.66
CA ILE A 177 11.48 15.85 19.46
C ILE A 177 10.10 16.28 18.96
N ILE A 178 9.55 17.35 19.53
CA ILE A 178 8.20 17.84 19.20
C ILE A 178 8.16 18.54 17.84
N SER A 179 9.24 19.17 17.40
CA SER A 179 9.29 19.92 16.13
C SER A 179 9.01 19.08 14.90
N LYS A 180 9.48 17.84 14.88
CA LYS A 180 9.34 16.91 13.72
C LYS A 180 7.89 16.55 13.42
N PRO A 181 7.08 16.05 14.37
CA PRO A 181 5.68 15.69 14.09
C PRO A 181 4.83 16.93 13.77
N ILE A 182 5.07 18.07 14.41
CA ILE A 182 4.35 19.31 14.10
C ILE A 182 4.72 19.82 12.71
N GLY A 183 5.99 19.81 12.34
CA GLY A 183 6.44 20.16 10.99
C GLY A 183 5.79 19.29 9.91
N LYS A 184 5.75 17.98 10.13
CA LYS A 184 5.09 17.02 9.24
C LYS A 184 3.57 17.27 9.13
N TYR A 185 2.91 17.60 10.24
CA TYR A 185 1.48 17.93 10.24
C TYR A 185 1.19 19.20 9.42
N VAL A 186 1.97 20.27 9.61
CA VAL A 186 1.85 21.54 8.86
C VAL A 186 2.08 21.29 7.37
N GLN A 187 3.09 20.51 7.02
CA GLN A 187 3.42 20.15 5.65
C GLN A 187 2.28 19.35 4.99
N ASN A 188 1.74 18.34 5.66
CA ASN A 188 0.64 17.52 5.14
C ASN A 188 -0.65 18.34 4.92
N ARG A 189 -0.96 19.26 5.85
CA ARG A 189 -2.15 20.13 5.73
C ARG A 189 -2.03 21.11 4.57
N ARG A 190 -0.82 21.55 4.24
CA ARG A 190 -0.56 22.41 3.09
C ARG A 190 -0.52 21.61 1.79
N TYR A 191 0.03 20.42 1.80
CA TYR A 191 -0.02 19.49 0.66
C TYR A 191 -1.46 19.24 0.21
N ALA A 192 -2.36 18.94 1.14
CA ALA A 192 -3.79 18.74 0.86
C ALA A 192 -4.50 19.97 0.26
N ARG A 193 -3.91 21.18 0.36
CA ARG A 193 -4.44 22.40 -0.29
C ARG A 193 -3.84 22.67 -1.65
N LEU A 194 -2.65 22.15 -1.91
CA LEU A 194 -1.91 22.38 -3.17
C LEU A 194 -2.22 21.33 -4.22
N VAL A 195 -2.62 20.13 -3.79
CA VAL A 195 -3.06 19.06 -4.67
C VAL A 195 -4.59 19.09 -4.72
N PRO A 196 -5.22 19.39 -5.86
CA PRO A 196 -6.66 19.35 -6.00
C PRO A 196 -7.16 17.93 -5.72
N ASP A 197 -8.27 17.84 -4.97
CA ASP A 197 -9.00 16.59 -4.76
C ASP A 197 -9.62 16.22 -6.11
N GLU A 198 -8.98 15.32 -6.86
CA GLU A 198 -9.59 14.74 -8.06
C GLU A 198 -10.74 13.83 -7.60
N ARG A 199 -11.96 14.41 -7.61
CA ARG A 199 -13.20 13.65 -7.51
C ARG A 199 -13.68 13.27 -8.91
#